data_406fced41850c9e17c11f748e00da0e1
#
_entry.id   406fced41850c9e17c11f748e00da0e1
#
_cell.length_a   1.000
_cell.length_b   1.000
_cell.length_c   1.000
_cell.angle_alpha   90.00
_cell.angle_beta   90.00
_cell.angle_gamma   90.00
#
_symmetry.space_group_name_H-M   'P 1'
#
loop_
_entity.id
_entity.type
_entity.pdbx_description
1 polymer ?
#
loop_
_entity_poly.entity_id
_entity_poly.type
_entity_poly.pdbx_seq_one_letter_code
_entity_poly.pdbx_strand_id
1 'polypeptide(L)'
;SPLATSHQILPNKFKAMGKQGKRGLRRLLDAAGYSAAGLAVAWRGEEAFRQEVVLALVLVPLALWLGQSNLERLLLVASWLLVMIVEILNTAVEATVDRISDERHRLSGEAKDLGSAAVFLSLVLAALVWGTVAWERFAA
;
A
#
# COMPACT_ATOMS: atom_id res chain seq x y z
N SER A 1 7.96 -16.48 51.89
CA SER A 1 7.90 -17.05 50.56
C SER A 1 7.98 -15.96 49.51
N PRO A 2 9.05 -15.74 48.77
CA PRO A 2 9.11 -14.72 47.73
C PRO A 2 8.56 -15.28 46.45
N LEU A 3 7.52 -14.65 45.93
CA LEU A 3 7.04 -14.86 44.56
C LEU A 3 8.08 -14.34 43.58
N ALA A 4 8.82 -15.25 42.98
CA ALA A 4 9.69 -14.98 41.86
C ALA A 4 8.82 -14.68 40.64
N THR A 5 8.66 -13.42 40.33
CA THR A 5 8.14 -12.95 39.05
C THR A 5 9.17 -13.29 37.96
N SER A 6 8.94 -14.39 37.27
CA SER A 6 9.66 -14.70 36.05
C SER A 6 9.23 -13.69 34.98
N HIS A 7 9.92 -12.57 34.88
CA HIS A 7 9.92 -11.78 33.67
C HIS A 7 10.53 -12.65 32.57
N GLN A 8 9.68 -13.30 31.79
CA GLN A 8 10.08 -13.88 30.52
C GLN A 8 10.57 -12.72 29.64
N ILE A 9 11.89 -12.59 29.61
CA ILE A 9 12.56 -11.70 28.68
C ILE A 9 12.32 -12.28 27.29
N LEU A 10 11.39 -11.66 26.55
CA LEU A 10 11.19 -11.97 25.13
C LEU A 10 12.56 -11.92 24.43
N PRO A 11 12.89 -12.91 23.61
CA PRO A 11 14.19 -12.94 22.95
C PRO A 11 14.37 -11.68 22.11
N ASN A 12 15.51 -11.07 22.31
CA ASN A 12 15.95 -9.75 21.86
C ASN A 12 16.08 -9.60 20.33
N LYS A 13 15.23 -10.27 19.53
CA LYS A 13 15.21 -10.12 18.07
C LYS A 13 14.85 -8.70 17.63
N PHE A 14 14.05 -8.01 18.40
CA PHE A 14 13.70 -6.62 18.10
C PHE A 14 14.79 -5.61 18.51
N LYS A 15 15.65 -5.94 19.46
CA LYS A 15 16.76 -5.05 19.88
C LYS A 15 17.94 -5.07 18.90
N ALA A 16 18.04 -6.10 18.07
CA ALA A 16 19.08 -6.19 17.04
C ALA A 16 18.77 -5.36 15.77
N MET A 17 17.51 -4.91 15.59
CA MET A 17 17.14 -4.04 14.45
C MET A 17 17.58 -2.58 14.62
N GLY A 18 18.01 -2.20 15.80
CA GLY A 18 18.28 -0.80 16.09
C GLY A 18 19.70 -0.46 16.42
N LYS A 19 20.76 -0.83 15.72
CA LYS A 19 22.07 -0.13 15.86
C LYS A 19 23.28 -0.81 15.19
N GLN A 20 23.15 -1.67 14.21
CA GLN A 20 24.32 -1.92 13.37
C GLN A 20 24.03 -1.42 11.97
N GLY A 21 24.71 -0.33 11.59
CA GLY A 21 24.59 0.30 10.30
C GLY A 21 24.95 -0.67 9.16
N LYS A 22 23.98 -1.43 8.69
CA LYS A 22 24.09 -2.08 7.40
C LYS A 22 24.26 -0.99 6.36
N ARG A 23 25.44 -0.88 5.78
CA ARG A 23 25.78 0.20 4.85
C ARG A 23 25.59 -0.24 3.41
N GLY A 24 25.11 0.67 2.57
CA GLY A 24 25.12 0.54 1.11
C GLY A 24 24.20 -0.54 0.55
N LEU A 25 24.73 -1.34 -0.37
CA LEU A 25 23.96 -2.34 -1.16
C LEU A 25 23.17 -3.33 -0.31
N ARG A 26 23.69 -3.74 0.84
CA ARG A 26 23.00 -4.67 1.74
C ARG A 26 21.69 -4.11 2.29
N ARG A 27 21.64 -2.80 2.59
CA ARG A 27 20.41 -2.13 3.00
C ARG A 27 19.37 -2.11 1.88
N LEU A 28 19.80 -1.91 0.64
CA LEU A 28 18.91 -1.96 -0.52
C LEU A 28 18.36 -3.36 -0.77
N LEU A 29 19.18 -4.38 -0.66
CA LEU A 29 18.73 -5.78 -0.81
C LEU A 29 17.75 -6.18 0.30
N ASP A 30 18.01 -5.79 1.55
CA ASP A 30 17.09 -6.03 2.66
C ASP A 30 15.77 -5.28 2.45
N ALA A 31 15.82 -4.03 2.00
CA ALA A 31 14.63 -3.23 1.69
C ALA A 31 13.81 -3.86 0.55
N ALA A 32 14.47 -4.36 -0.50
CA ALA A 32 13.81 -5.07 -1.59
C ALA A 32 13.11 -6.36 -1.07
N GLY A 33 13.76 -7.10 -0.17
CA GLY A 33 13.18 -8.27 0.48
C GLY A 33 11.94 -7.93 1.30
N TYR A 34 11.96 -6.84 2.06
CA TYR A 34 10.79 -6.37 2.82
C TYR A 34 9.66 -5.92 1.90
N SER A 35 9.98 -5.25 0.81
CA SER A 35 8.98 -4.83 -0.18
C SER A 35 8.31 -6.03 -0.84
N ALA A 36 9.07 -7.04 -1.24
CA ALA A 36 8.54 -8.28 -1.80
C ALA A 36 7.63 -9.01 -0.79
N ALA A 37 8.03 -9.07 0.48
CA ALA A 37 7.23 -9.65 1.55
C ALA A 37 5.92 -8.88 1.77
N GLY A 38 5.96 -7.55 1.76
CA GLY A 38 4.79 -6.69 1.87
C GLY A 38 3.80 -6.89 0.71
N LEU A 39 4.28 -6.95 -0.52
CA LEU A 39 3.45 -7.25 -1.69
C LEU A 39 2.82 -8.64 -1.62
N ALA A 40 3.55 -9.64 -1.11
CA ALA A 40 3.01 -10.98 -0.91
C ALA A 40 1.91 -11.01 0.16
N VAL A 41 2.04 -10.23 1.24
CA VAL A 41 1.01 -10.08 2.27
C VAL A 41 -0.25 -9.44 1.66
N ALA A 42 -0.11 -8.35 0.92
CA ALA A 42 -1.23 -7.69 0.25
C ALA A 42 -1.93 -8.64 -0.74
N TRP A 43 -1.17 -9.37 -1.54
CA TRP A 43 -1.73 -10.34 -2.49
C TRP A 43 -2.52 -11.46 -1.82
N ARG A 44 -2.03 -11.99 -0.70
CA ARG A 44 -2.68 -13.10 0.00
C ARG A 44 -3.88 -12.66 0.83
N GLY A 45 -3.79 -11.48 1.45
CA GLY A 45 -4.76 -11.00 2.42
C GLY A 45 -5.88 -10.16 1.82
N GLU A 46 -5.61 -9.41 0.75
CA GLU A 46 -6.50 -8.36 0.27
C GLU A 46 -7.08 -8.66 -1.11
N GLU A 47 -8.40 -8.87 -1.15
CA GLU A 47 -9.11 -9.08 -2.42
C GLU A 47 -9.07 -7.85 -3.31
N ALA A 48 -9.23 -6.65 -2.75
CA ALA A 48 -9.16 -5.39 -3.48
C ALA A 48 -7.81 -5.23 -4.18
N PHE A 49 -6.71 -5.50 -3.49
CA PHE A 49 -5.37 -5.45 -4.07
C PHE A 49 -5.19 -6.44 -5.24
N ARG A 50 -5.70 -7.66 -5.11
CA ARG A 50 -5.68 -8.64 -6.23
C ARG A 50 -6.44 -8.14 -7.44
N GLN A 51 -7.62 -7.55 -7.24
CA GLN A 51 -8.43 -6.97 -8.31
C GLN A 51 -7.68 -5.81 -8.99
N GLU A 52 -7.03 -4.95 -8.22
CA GLU A 52 -6.24 -3.84 -8.75
C GLU A 52 -5.03 -4.29 -9.57
N VAL A 53 -4.34 -5.36 -9.14
CA VAL A 53 -3.25 -5.97 -9.91
C VAL A 53 -3.76 -6.54 -11.23
N VAL A 54 -4.87 -7.26 -11.21
CA VAL A 54 -5.49 -7.81 -12.43
C VAL A 54 -5.91 -6.68 -13.37
N LEU A 55 -6.53 -5.62 -12.84
CA LEU A 55 -6.88 -4.43 -13.63
C LEU A 55 -5.63 -3.74 -14.19
N ALA A 56 -4.52 -3.69 -13.46
CA ALA A 56 -3.28 -3.12 -13.96
C ALA A 56 -2.77 -3.83 -15.22
N LEU A 57 -2.96 -5.16 -15.34
CA LEU A 57 -2.59 -5.92 -16.52
C LEU A 57 -3.36 -5.47 -17.77
N VAL A 58 -4.55 -4.92 -17.60
CA VAL A 58 -5.37 -4.34 -18.69
C VAL A 58 -5.09 -2.86 -18.84
N LEU A 59 -5.04 -2.11 -17.72
CA LEU A 59 -4.92 -0.65 -17.74
C LEU A 59 -3.54 -0.18 -18.22
N VAL A 60 -2.46 -0.91 -17.93
CA VAL A 60 -1.12 -0.50 -18.40
C VAL A 60 -1.01 -0.56 -19.93
N PRO A 61 -1.36 -1.64 -20.62
CA PRO A 61 -1.41 -1.65 -22.09
C PRO A 61 -2.37 -0.59 -22.64
N LEU A 62 -3.53 -0.40 -22.02
CA LEU A 62 -4.50 0.60 -22.43
C LEU A 62 -3.94 2.03 -22.26
N ALA A 63 -3.20 2.31 -21.21
CA ALA A 63 -2.53 3.59 -21.00
C ALA A 63 -1.50 3.88 -22.10
N LEU A 64 -0.72 2.89 -22.49
CA LEU A 64 0.27 3.03 -23.56
C LEU A 64 -0.38 3.31 -24.92
N TRP A 65 -1.56 2.77 -25.16
CA TRP A 65 -2.32 3.00 -26.38
C TRP A 65 -3.09 4.34 -26.33
N LEU A 66 -3.73 4.67 -25.19
CA LEU A 66 -4.59 5.85 -25.06
C LEU A 66 -3.78 7.15 -25.03
N GLY A 67 -2.64 7.15 -24.33
CA GLY A 67 -1.78 8.32 -24.20
C GLY A 67 -1.10 8.69 -25.52
N GLN A 68 -1.24 9.95 -25.91
CA GLN A 68 -0.62 10.49 -27.13
C GLN A 68 0.81 11.01 -26.89
N SER A 69 1.13 11.35 -25.66
CA SER A 69 2.46 11.78 -25.22
C SER A 69 3.01 10.86 -24.12
N ASN A 70 4.33 10.93 -23.92
CA ASN A 70 4.96 10.21 -22.82
C ASN A 70 4.44 10.69 -21.44
N LEU A 71 4.13 11.98 -21.32
CA LEU A 71 3.57 12.54 -20.10
C LEU A 71 2.17 11.96 -19.81
N GLU A 72 1.30 11.92 -20.81
CA GLU A 72 -0.04 11.32 -20.66
C GLU A 72 0.05 9.84 -20.26
N ARG A 73 0.91 9.06 -20.92
CA ARG A 73 1.14 7.65 -20.58
C ARG A 73 1.63 7.48 -19.14
N LEU A 74 2.58 8.33 -18.73
CA LEU A 74 3.09 8.33 -17.37
C LEU A 74 1.99 8.67 -16.36
N LEU A 75 1.18 9.69 -16.60
CA LEU A 75 0.09 10.08 -15.71
C LEU A 75 -0.96 8.98 -15.59
N LEU A 76 -1.33 8.33 -16.69
CA LEU A 76 -2.28 7.22 -16.68
C LEU A 76 -1.78 6.06 -15.82
N VAL A 77 -0.54 5.61 -16.04
CA VAL A 77 0.06 4.52 -15.26
C VAL A 77 0.28 4.94 -13.80
N ALA A 78 0.81 6.14 -13.57
CA ALA A 78 1.09 6.63 -12.22
C ALA A 78 -0.17 6.80 -11.37
N SER A 79 -1.27 7.25 -11.95
CA SER A 79 -2.54 7.38 -11.22
C SER A 79 -3.06 6.04 -10.73
N TRP A 80 -2.95 4.98 -11.53
CA TRP A 80 -3.33 3.64 -11.11
C TRP A 80 -2.37 3.05 -10.06
N LEU A 81 -1.08 3.24 -10.27
CA LEU A 81 -0.07 2.84 -9.28
C LEU A 81 -0.31 3.51 -7.92
N LEU A 82 -0.73 4.77 -7.93
CA LEU A 82 -1.08 5.49 -6.70
C LEU A 82 -2.28 4.85 -5.98
N VAL A 83 -3.30 4.40 -6.72
CA VAL A 83 -4.43 3.64 -6.14
C VAL A 83 -3.91 2.41 -5.39
N MET A 84 -3.04 1.64 -6.02
CA MET A 84 -2.46 0.44 -5.41
C MET A 84 -1.59 0.75 -4.17
N ILE A 85 -0.83 1.85 -4.20
CA ILE A 85 -0.03 2.31 -3.05
C ILE A 85 -0.95 2.68 -1.89
N VAL A 86 -2.01 3.42 -2.14
CA VAL A 86 -2.97 3.85 -1.10
C VAL A 86 -3.69 2.63 -0.52
N GLU A 87 -4.05 1.64 -1.33
CA GLU A 87 -4.66 0.39 -0.86
C GLU A 87 -3.73 -0.38 0.11
N ILE A 88 -2.45 -0.50 -0.25
CA ILE A 88 -1.46 -1.12 0.65
C ILE A 88 -1.34 -0.36 1.98
N LEU A 89 -1.35 0.97 1.94
CA LEU A 89 -1.30 1.79 3.16
C LEU A 89 -2.58 1.65 4.00
N ASN A 90 -3.74 1.59 3.35
CA ASN A 90 -5.01 1.32 4.03
C ASN A 90 -4.98 -0.04 4.74
N THR A 91 -4.53 -1.08 4.06
CA THR A 91 -4.35 -2.42 4.64
C THR A 91 -3.41 -2.39 5.86
N ALA A 92 -2.32 -1.64 5.79
CA ALA A 92 -1.40 -1.49 6.92
C ALA A 92 -2.06 -0.78 8.12
N VAL A 93 -2.89 0.23 7.87
CA VAL A 93 -3.68 0.90 8.92
C VAL A 93 -4.66 -0.08 9.56
N GLU A 94 -5.43 -0.82 8.76
CA GLU A 94 -6.39 -1.80 9.25
C GLU A 94 -5.71 -2.88 10.09
N ALA A 95 -4.61 -3.44 9.62
CA ALA A 95 -3.84 -4.45 10.35
C ALA A 95 -3.30 -3.91 11.69
N THR A 96 -2.88 -2.65 11.71
CA THR A 96 -2.39 -1.99 12.93
C THR A 96 -3.53 -1.77 13.93
N VAL A 97 -4.66 -1.27 13.47
CA VAL A 97 -5.85 -1.03 14.31
C VAL A 97 -6.37 -2.35 14.89
N ASP A 98 -6.49 -3.39 14.08
CA ASP A 98 -6.98 -4.70 14.50
C ASP A 98 -6.04 -5.40 15.50
N ARG A 99 -4.74 -5.09 15.43
CA ARG A 99 -3.73 -5.58 16.38
C ARG A 99 -3.87 -4.96 17.76
N ILE A 100 -4.34 -3.70 17.85
CA ILE A 100 -4.43 -2.96 19.14
C ILE A 100 -5.51 -3.55 20.03
N SER A 101 -6.71 -3.78 19.52
CA SER A 101 -7.83 -4.36 20.27
C SER A 101 -8.98 -4.79 19.36
N ASP A 102 -9.69 -5.86 19.75
CA ASP A 102 -10.96 -6.26 19.15
C ASP A 102 -12.15 -5.39 19.65
N GLU A 103 -11.93 -4.55 20.66
CA GLU A 103 -12.95 -3.65 21.17
C GLU A 103 -13.29 -2.54 20.19
N ARG A 104 -14.57 -2.23 20.08
CA ARG A 104 -15.03 -1.09 19.29
C ARG A 104 -14.64 0.22 19.99
N HIS A 105 -13.62 0.87 19.44
CA HIS A 105 -13.19 2.18 19.90
C HIS A 105 -13.41 3.22 18.80
N ARG A 106 -13.92 4.41 19.19
CA ARG A 106 -14.22 5.50 18.23
C ARG A 106 -13.03 5.85 17.34
N LEU A 107 -11.85 6.02 17.93
CA LEU A 107 -10.63 6.37 17.17
C LEU A 107 -10.19 5.26 16.20
N SER A 108 -10.42 4.00 16.55
CA SER A 108 -10.15 2.87 15.67
C SER A 108 -11.07 2.89 14.44
N GLY A 109 -12.35 3.19 14.66
CA GLY A 109 -13.31 3.38 13.56
C GLY A 109 -12.93 4.56 12.66
N GLU A 110 -12.62 5.71 13.25
CA GLU A 110 -12.19 6.89 12.51
C GLU A 110 -10.92 6.63 11.67
N ALA A 111 -9.94 5.90 12.21
CA ALA A 111 -8.73 5.54 11.47
C ALA A 111 -9.03 4.67 10.22
N LYS A 112 -9.93 3.69 10.35
CA LYS A 112 -10.38 2.88 9.23
C LYS A 112 -11.16 3.68 8.19
N ASP A 113 -12.05 4.57 8.63
CA ASP A 113 -12.81 5.46 7.75
C ASP A 113 -11.89 6.40 6.97
N LEU A 114 -10.86 6.94 7.62
CA LEU A 114 -9.85 7.78 6.96
C LEU A 114 -9.05 7.00 5.91
N GLY A 115 -8.68 5.76 6.20
CA GLY A 115 -8.04 4.88 5.23
C GLY A 115 -8.92 4.63 3.99
N SER A 116 -10.19 4.30 4.22
CA SER A 116 -11.18 4.12 3.14
C SER A 116 -11.39 5.40 2.33
N ALA A 117 -11.44 6.56 2.98
CA ALA A 117 -11.55 7.86 2.32
C ALA A 117 -10.33 8.14 1.42
N ALA A 118 -9.13 7.78 1.86
CA ALA A 118 -7.92 7.92 1.06
C ALA A 118 -7.97 7.04 -0.21
N VAL A 119 -8.43 5.79 -0.09
CA VAL A 119 -8.66 4.91 -1.25
C VAL A 119 -9.67 5.54 -2.21
N PHE A 120 -10.80 6.02 -1.70
CA PHE A 120 -11.83 6.68 -2.52
C PHE A 120 -11.26 7.87 -3.29
N LEU A 121 -10.51 8.76 -2.64
CA LEU A 121 -9.91 9.92 -3.28
C LEU A 121 -8.87 9.53 -4.34
N SER A 122 -8.11 8.47 -4.12
CA SER A 122 -7.17 7.96 -5.12
C SER A 122 -7.88 7.44 -6.38
N LEU A 123 -9.02 6.78 -6.21
CA LEU A 123 -9.88 6.35 -7.33
C LEU A 123 -10.48 7.53 -8.09
N VAL A 124 -10.93 8.58 -7.38
CA VAL A 124 -11.39 9.81 -8.00
C VAL A 124 -10.27 10.46 -8.81
N LEU A 125 -9.06 10.53 -8.27
CA LEU A 125 -7.91 11.06 -8.99
C LEU A 125 -7.61 10.25 -10.26
N ALA A 126 -7.60 8.92 -10.17
CA ALA A 126 -7.43 8.07 -11.34
C ALA A 126 -8.52 8.31 -12.40
N ALA A 127 -9.78 8.41 -11.98
CA ALA A 127 -10.90 8.69 -12.87
C ALA A 127 -10.76 10.05 -13.57
N LEU A 128 -10.30 11.07 -12.86
CA LEU A 128 -10.05 12.39 -13.44
C LEU A 128 -8.93 12.37 -14.50
N VAL A 129 -7.82 11.70 -14.20
CA VAL A 129 -6.70 11.57 -15.15
C VAL A 129 -7.12 10.79 -16.40
N TRP A 130 -7.71 9.63 -16.22
CA TRP A 130 -8.15 8.76 -17.32
C TRP A 130 -9.25 9.41 -18.14
N GLY A 131 -10.22 10.03 -17.48
CA GLY A 131 -11.32 10.74 -18.13
C GLY A 131 -10.84 11.94 -18.96
N THR A 132 -9.89 12.71 -18.44
CA THR A 132 -9.31 13.85 -19.17
C THR A 132 -8.56 13.41 -20.41
N VAL A 133 -7.68 12.43 -20.28
CA VAL A 133 -6.90 11.92 -21.44
C VAL A 133 -7.81 11.30 -22.48
N ALA A 134 -8.83 10.53 -22.06
CA ALA A 134 -9.78 9.94 -22.98
C ALA A 134 -10.62 11.02 -23.70
N TRP A 135 -11.02 12.06 -22.97
CA TRP A 135 -11.74 13.19 -23.56
C TRP A 135 -10.91 13.90 -24.63
N GLU A 136 -9.66 14.22 -24.33
CA GLU A 136 -8.75 14.83 -25.27
C GLU A 136 -8.49 13.95 -26.50
N ARG A 137 -8.42 12.66 -26.30
CA ARG A 137 -8.20 11.69 -27.38
C ARG A 137 -9.37 11.60 -28.36
N PHE A 138 -10.62 11.57 -27.87
CA PHE A 138 -11.79 11.20 -28.66
C PHE A 138 -12.80 12.33 -28.89
N ALA A 139 -12.79 13.39 -28.09
CA ALA A 139 -13.77 14.47 -28.15
C ALA A 139 -13.19 15.82 -28.59
N ALA A 140 -11.87 15.93 -28.66
CA ALA A 140 -11.19 17.13 -29.10
C ALA A 140 -11.00 17.18 -30.64
#